data_8271447e657482df40aa00f9a856e4cb
#
_entry.id   8271447e657482df40aa00f9a856e4cb
#
_cell.length_a   1.000
_cell.length_b   1.000
_cell.length_c   1.000
_cell.angle_alpha   90.00
_cell.angle_beta   90.00
_cell.angle_gamma   90.00
#
_symmetry.space_group_name_H-M   'P 1'
#
loop_
_entity.id
_entity.type
_entity.pdbx_description
1 polymer ?
#
loop_
_entity_poly.entity_id
_entity_poly.type
_entity_poly.pdbx_seq_one_letter_code
_entity_poly.pdbx_strand_id
1 'polypeptide(L)'
;LGLLNGRLLGGVIWGVWHWPLMLLVGYEYGTNYLGAPLLGLVVWCVVCFALNTLLDWLYEKTSCIWVPAIAHGALNAVASMPVVLTDPAEASYYTVLGPMPIGLIGMLPVLAVAVWLTLRQMKQEEKN
;
A
#
# COMPACT_ATOMS: atom_id res chain seq x y z
N LEU A 1 -12.52 -17.42 3.89
CA LEU A 1 -12.22 -16.66 2.67
C LEU A 1 -10.99 -17.29 2.04
N GLY A 2 -10.96 -17.59 0.76
CA GLY A 2 -9.71 -18.04 0.12
C GLY A 2 -8.62 -16.97 0.15
N LEU A 3 -7.36 -17.35 -0.11
CA LEU A 3 -6.18 -16.49 -0.01
C LEU A 3 -6.35 -15.13 -0.71
N LEU A 4 -6.78 -15.16 -1.98
CA LEU A 4 -6.98 -13.93 -2.77
C LEU A 4 -8.04 -13.03 -2.15
N ASN A 5 -9.20 -13.58 -1.80
CA ASN A 5 -10.29 -12.80 -1.21
C ASN A 5 -9.90 -12.22 0.15
N GLY A 6 -9.15 -12.95 0.97
CA GLY A 6 -8.60 -12.47 2.24
C GLY A 6 -7.69 -11.27 2.05
N ARG A 7 -6.77 -11.34 1.09
CA ARG A 7 -5.84 -10.24 0.78
C ARG A 7 -6.52 -9.03 0.18
N LEU A 8 -7.46 -9.23 -0.74
CA LEU A 8 -8.24 -8.14 -1.33
C LEU A 8 -9.07 -7.43 -0.26
N LEU A 9 -9.78 -8.19 0.56
CA LEU A 9 -10.61 -7.62 1.62
C LEU A 9 -9.76 -6.89 2.67
N GLY A 10 -8.64 -7.49 3.10
CA GLY A 10 -7.71 -6.86 4.04
C GLY A 10 -7.14 -5.55 3.50
N GLY A 11 -6.72 -5.53 2.23
CA GLY A 11 -6.22 -4.32 1.56
C GLY A 11 -7.30 -3.22 1.45
N VAL A 12 -8.53 -3.59 1.08
CA VAL A 12 -9.65 -2.63 1.00
C VAL A 12 -10.00 -2.09 2.37
N ILE A 13 -10.15 -2.94 3.40
CA ILE A 13 -10.46 -2.49 4.77
C ILE A 13 -9.37 -1.55 5.28
N TRP A 14 -8.12 -1.91 5.07
CA TRP A 14 -6.99 -1.06 5.48
C TRP A 14 -6.95 0.27 4.71
N GLY A 15 -7.21 0.25 3.40
CA GLY A 15 -7.33 1.46 2.60
C GLY A 15 -8.45 2.38 3.07
N VAL A 16 -9.66 1.83 3.24
CA VAL A 16 -10.85 2.57 3.72
C VAL A 16 -10.64 3.15 5.12
N TRP A 17 -9.89 2.46 5.99
CA TRP A 17 -9.50 2.96 7.29
C TRP A 17 -8.77 4.33 7.22
N HIS A 18 -8.00 4.58 6.16
CA HIS A 18 -7.29 5.85 5.96
C HIS A 18 -8.14 6.95 5.33
N TRP A 19 -9.27 6.62 4.69
CA TRP A 19 -10.10 7.60 3.97
C TRP A 19 -10.51 8.81 4.80
N PRO A 20 -10.91 8.69 6.08
CA PRO A 20 -11.22 9.87 6.88
C PRO A 20 -10.04 10.85 7.00
N LEU A 21 -8.83 10.33 7.18
CA LEU A 21 -7.63 11.17 7.26
C LEU A 21 -7.28 11.79 5.90
N MET A 22 -7.42 11.03 4.82
CA MET A 22 -7.18 11.53 3.45
C MET A 22 -8.17 12.65 3.08
N LEU A 23 -9.45 12.50 3.46
CA LEU A 23 -10.49 13.47 3.13
C LEU A 23 -10.46 14.72 4.02
N LEU A 24 -10.13 14.56 5.30
CA LEU A 24 -10.23 15.66 6.27
C LEU A 24 -8.94 16.48 6.37
N VAL A 25 -7.78 15.83 6.26
CA VAL A 25 -6.48 16.50 6.47
C VAL A 25 -5.51 16.35 5.31
N GLY A 26 -5.93 15.72 4.20
CA GLY A 26 -5.10 15.55 3.02
C GLY A 26 -3.93 14.57 3.25
N TYR A 27 -4.13 13.57 4.11
CA TYR A 27 -3.10 12.57 4.40
C TYR A 27 -2.67 11.86 3.11
N GLU A 28 -1.40 11.55 2.95
CA GLU A 28 -0.71 10.90 1.82
C GLU A 28 -0.52 11.78 0.58
N TYR A 29 -1.58 12.31 -0.02
CA TYR A 29 -1.50 13.02 -1.31
C TYR A 29 -1.76 14.53 -1.23
N GLY A 30 -2.10 15.05 -0.06
CA GLY A 30 -2.58 16.42 0.09
C GLY A 30 -4.05 16.55 -0.34
N THR A 31 -4.50 17.79 -0.59
CA THR A 31 -5.87 18.09 -0.99
C THR A 31 -6.00 18.50 -2.46
N ASN A 32 -4.87 18.83 -3.11
CA ASN A 32 -4.84 19.30 -4.49
C ASN A 32 -3.92 18.40 -5.35
N TYR A 33 -4.49 17.34 -5.91
CA TYR A 33 -3.81 16.41 -6.81
C TYR A 33 -4.74 15.94 -7.92
N LEU A 34 -4.17 15.32 -8.95
CA LEU A 34 -4.93 14.82 -10.09
C LEU A 34 -6.04 13.84 -9.63
N GLY A 35 -7.28 14.15 -10.00
CA GLY A 35 -8.45 13.31 -9.68
C GLY A 35 -8.84 13.30 -8.18
N ALA A 36 -8.40 14.31 -7.40
CA ALA A 36 -8.78 14.41 -5.99
C ALA A 36 -10.31 14.53 -5.80
N PRO A 37 -10.86 13.92 -4.74
CA PRO A 37 -10.21 12.98 -3.82
C PRO A 37 -10.26 11.52 -4.31
N LEU A 38 -11.11 11.20 -5.31
CA LEU A 38 -11.47 9.82 -5.64
C LEU A 38 -10.29 8.97 -6.11
N LEU A 39 -9.44 9.53 -6.98
CA LEU A 39 -8.30 8.77 -7.49
C LEU A 39 -7.34 8.37 -6.35
N GLY A 40 -7.09 9.26 -5.41
CA GLY A 40 -6.24 8.95 -4.25
C GLY A 40 -6.81 7.85 -3.38
N LEU A 41 -8.13 7.87 -3.11
CA LEU A 41 -8.80 6.83 -2.32
C LEU A 41 -8.65 5.44 -2.95
N VAL A 42 -8.80 5.36 -4.28
CA VAL A 42 -8.66 4.10 -5.03
C VAL A 42 -7.20 3.64 -5.05
N VAL A 43 -6.27 4.53 -5.41
CA VAL A 43 -4.83 4.22 -5.46
C VAL A 43 -4.35 3.77 -4.08
N TRP A 44 -4.81 4.42 -3.01
CA TRP A 44 -4.45 4.02 -1.64
C TRP A 44 -4.92 2.60 -1.29
N CYS A 45 -6.11 2.18 -1.73
CA CYS A 45 -6.55 0.79 -1.56
C CYS A 45 -5.63 -0.20 -2.30
N VAL A 46 -5.12 0.16 -3.48
CA VAL A 46 -4.14 -0.66 -4.22
C VAL A 46 -2.82 -0.74 -3.48
N VAL A 47 -2.34 0.38 -2.93
CA VAL A 47 -1.15 0.43 -2.06
C VAL A 47 -1.34 -0.48 -0.85
N CYS A 48 -2.44 -0.34 -0.15
CA CYS A 48 -2.76 -1.16 1.02
C CYS A 48 -2.88 -2.65 0.68
N PHE A 49 -3.44 -3.02 -0.47
CA PHE A 49 -3.46 -4.41 -0.94
C PHE A 49 -2.05 -4.97 -1.13
N ALA A 50 -1.16 -4.22 -1.79
CA ALA A 50 0.20 -4.66 -2.02
C ALA A 50 0.97 -4.85 -0.70
N LEU A 51 0.89 -3.88 0.20
CA LEU A 51 1.53 -3.94 1.51
C LEU A 51 0.94 -5.03 2.39
N ASN A 52 -0.39 -5.15 2.45
CA ASN A 52 -1.08 -6.21 3.19
C ASN A 52 -0.62 -7.61 2.74
N THR A 53 -0.49 -7.81 1.42
CA THR A 53 0.00 -9.08 0.87
C THR A 53 1.41 -9.41 1.33
N LEU A 54 2.31 -8.42 1.37
CA LEU A 54 3.69 -8.63 1.83
C LEU A 54 3.74 -8.94 3.33
N LEU A 55 2.99 -8.20 4.14
CA LEU A 55 2.95 -8.38 5.60
C LEU A 55 2.33 -9.74 5.96
N ASP A 56 1.26 -10.12 5.27
CA ASP A 56 0.61 -11.41 5.41
C ASP A 56 1.58 -12.56 5.05
N TRP A 57 2.28 -12.46 3.92
CA TRP A 57 3.30 -13.42 3.51
C TRP A 57 4.43 -13.54 4.54
N LEU A 58 4.91 -12.43 5.10
CA LEU A 58 5.92 -12.44 6.16
C LEU A 58 5.42 -13.17 7.41
N TYR A 59 4.17 -12.93 7.80
CA TYR A 59 3.56 -13.62 8.92
C TYR A 59 3.43 -15.12 8.67
N GLU A 60 2.94 -15.52 7.50
CA GLU A 60 2.84 -16.94 7.11
C GLU A 60 4.19 -17.67 7.15
N LYS A 61 5.28 -16.99 6.73
CA LYS A 61 6.62 -17.59 6.70
C LYS A 61 7.27 -17.72 8.07
N THR A 62 6.93 -16.84 8.99
CA THR A 62 7.63 -16.75 10.28
C THR A 62 6.77 -17.20 11.46
N SER A 63 5.45 -17.22 11.30
CA SER A 63 4.46 -17.41 12.37
C SER A 63 4.70 -16.49 13.57
N CYS A 64 5.32 -15.31 13.32
CA CYS A 64 5.71 -14.34 14.33
C CYS A 64 5.16 -12.97 13.96
N ILE A 65 4.28 -12.43 14.82
CA ILE A 65 3.64 -11.11 14.59
C ILE A 65 4.63 -9.94 14.59
N TRP A 66 5.76 -10.09 15.27
CA TRP A 66 6.77 -9.04 15.33
C TRP A 66 7.45 -8.78 13.99
N VAL A 67 7.56 -9.79 13.13
CA VAL A 67 8.21 -9.64 11.82
C VAL A 67 7.41 -8.70 10.91
N PRO A 68 6.13 -8.91 10.62
CA PRO A 68 5.34 -7.96 9.85
C PRO A 68 5.17 -6.61 10.57
N ALA A 69 5.12 -6.56 11.90
CA ALA A 69 5.02 -5.29 12.63
C ALA A 69 6.27 -4.42 12.44
N ILE A 70 7.47 -4.99 12.54
CA ILE A 70 8.74 -4.29 12.27
C ILE A 70 8.83 -3.89 10.79
N ALA A 71 8.45 -4.78 9.88
CA ALA A 71 8.44 -4.48 8.45
C ALA A 71 7.50 -3.32 8.12
N HIS A 72 6.31 -3.27 8.71
CA HIS A 72 5.37 -2.16 8.56
C HIS A 72 5.97 -0.83 9.09
N GLY A 73 6.56 -0.85 10.29
CA GLY A 73 7.23 0.34 10.83
C GLY A 73 8.38 0.84 9.94
N ALA A 74 9.19 -0.06 9.39
CA ALA A 74 10.26 0.28 8.45
C ALA A 74 9.72 0.86 7.15
N LEU A 75 8.63 0.31 6.60
CA LEU A 75 7.96 0.83 5.41
C LEU A 75 7.45 2.26 5.65
N ASN A 76 6.82 2.52 6.79
CA ASN A 76 6.36 3.87 7.15
C ASN A 76 7.53 4.86 7.26
N ALA A 77 8.65 4.46 7.86
CA ALA A 77 9.83 5.30 7.96
C ALA A 77 10.40 5.65 6.56
N VAL A 78 10.52 4.66 5.67
CA VAL A 78 11.00 4.87 4.29
C VAL A 78 10.02 5.71 3.48
N ALA A 79 8.71 5.47 3.59
CA ALA A 79 7.69 6.25 2.88
C ALA A 79 7.65 7.72 3.32
N SER A 80 8.01 8.01 4.56
CA SER A 80 8.06 9.37 5.11
C SER A 80 9.31 10.15 4.71
N MET A 81 10.41 9.47 4.35
CA MET A 81 11.69 10.13 4.02
C MET A 81 11.58 11.17 2.88
N PRO A 82 10.91 10.89 1.76
CA PRO A 82 10.79 11.87 0.69
C PRO A 82 10.06 13.14 1.13
N VAL A 83 9.05 13.01 1.99
CA VAL A 83 8.30 14.17 2.53
C VAL A 83 9.21 15.10 3.35
N VAL A 84 10.16 14.52 4.07
CA VAL A 84 11.13 15.30 4.89
C VAL A 84 12.22 15.92 4.00
N LEU A 85 12.54 15.31 2.86
CA LEU A 85 13.64 15.73 1.99
C LEU A 85 13.20 16.65 0.84
N THR A 86 11.89 16.78 0.57
CA THR A 86 11.36 17.66 -0.49
C THR A 86 10.83 18.96 0.09
N ASP A 87 10.99 20.04 -0.67
CA ASP A 87 10.37 21.32 -0.32
C ASP A 87 8.84 21.20 -0.48
N PRO A 88 8.04 21.53 0.55
CA PRO A 88 6.59 21.56 0.45
C PRO A 88 6.06 22.43 -0.70
N ALA A 89 6.79 23.46 -1.12
CA ALA A 89 6.45 24.32 -2.25
C ALA A 89 6.57 23.61 -3.61
N GLU A 90 7.30 22.47 -3.67
CA GLU A 90 7.47 21.64 -4.86
C GLU A 90 6.51 20.45 -4.91
N ALA A 91 5.49 20.44 -4.04
CA ALA A 91 4.49 19.37 -4.04
C ALA A 91 3.82 19.26 -5.41
N SER A 92 4.08 18.15 -6.08
CA SER A 92 3.60 17.91 -7.44
C SER A 92 2.11 17.61 -7.44
N TYR A 93 1.36 18.25 -8.35
CA TYR A 93 -0.04 17.91 -8.64
C TYR A 93 -0.22 16.41 -9.01
N TYR A 94 0.83 15.78 -9.50
CA TYR A 94 0.84 14.36 -9.90
C TYR A 94 1.34 13.40 -8.81
N THR A 95 1.32 13.80 -7.54
CA THR A 95 1.78 12.95 -6.42
C THR A 95 1.14 11.56 -6.41
N VAL A 96 -0.16 11.48 -6.69
CA VAL A 96 -0.91 10.21 -6.77
C VAL A 96 -0.39 9.26 -7.85
N LEU A 97 0.20 9.79 -8.94
CA LEU A 97 0.81 9.01 -10.02
C LEU A 97 2.32 8.89 -9.87
N GLY A 98 2.93 9.73 -9.04
CA GLY A 98 4.36 9.96 -8.97
C GLY A 98 5.21 8.75 -8.60
N PRO A 99 6.55 8.94 -8.65
CA PRO A 99 7.52 7.87 -8.37
C PRO A 99 7.67 7.57 -6.88
N MET A 100 6.97 8.30 -6.01
CA MET A 100 6.97 8.06 -4.57
C MET A 100 6.44 6.67 -4.24
N PRO A 101 6.90 6.02 -3.16
CA PRO A 101 6.45 4.67 -2.78
C PRO A 101 4.94 4.52 -2.62
N ILE A 102 4.24 5.62 -2.33
CA ILE A 102 2.79 5.70 -2.20
C ILE A 102 2.07 6.08 -3.50
N GLY A 103 2.81 6.54 -4.53
CA GLY A 103 2.26 6.84 -5.86
C GLY A 103 2.13 5.59 -6.71
N LEU A 104 1.26 5.64 -7.72
CA LEU A 104 0.96 4.49 -8.57
C LEU A 104 2.21 3.92 -9.26
N ILE A 105 3.08 4.79 -9.81
CA ILE A 105 4.31 4.37 -10.51
C ILE A 105 5.32 3.78 -9.51
N GLY A 106 5.55 4.46 -8.38
CA GLY A 106 6.49 4.00 -7.36
C GLY A 106 6.06 2.70 -6.69
N MET A 107 4.76 2.43 -6.64
CA MET A 107 4.20 1.19 -6.08
C MET A 107 4.28 0.00 -7.04
N LEU A 108 4.48 0.20 -8.36
CA LEU A 108 4.47 -0.90 -9.34
C LEU A 108 5.39 -2.08 -8.98
N PRO A 109 6.65 -1.91 -8.53
CA PRO A 109 7.50 -3.03 -8.16
C PRO A 109 6.92 -3.84 -6.99
N VAL A 110 6.40 -3.17 -5.98
CA VAL A 110 5.81 -3.80 -4.79
C VAL A 110 4.53 -4.52 -5.16
N LEU A 111 3.68 -3.90 -5.99
CA LEU A 111 2.46 -4.50 -6.50
C LEU A 111 2.76 -5.75 -7.35
N ALA A 112 3.77 -5.70 -8.22
CA ALA A 112 4.19 -6.85 -9.02
C ALA A 112 4.61 -8.03 -8.12
N VAL A 113 5.39 -7.78 -7.07
CA VAL A 113 5.78 -8.80 -6.09
C VAL A 113 4.55 -9.33 -5.34
N ALA A 114 3.64 -8.48 -4.91
CA ALA A 114 2.42 -8.89 -4.20
C ALA A 114 1.52 -9.79 -5.07
N VAL A 115 1.31 -9.41 -6.34
CA VAL A 115 0.57 -10.23 -7.30
C VAL A 115 1.26 -11.57 -7.54
N TRP A 116 2.58 -11.55 -7.77
CA TRP A 116 3.35 -12.78 -7.99
C TRP A 116 3.28 -13.72 -6.78
N LEU A 117 3.42 -13.22 -5.56
CA LEU A 117 3.29 -14.00 -4.33
C LEU A 117 1.91 -14.63 -4.22
N THR A 118 0.85 -13.86 -4.47
CA THR A 118 -0.52 -14.35 -4.40
C THR A 118 -0.76 -15.46 -5.41
N LEU A 119 -0.38 -15.26 -6.68
CA LEU A 119 -0.55 -16.26 -7.73
C LEU A 119 0.27 -17.54 -7.46
N ARG A 120 1.47 -17.39 -6.92
CA ARG A 120 2.32 -18.52 -6.56
C ARG A 120 1.69 -19.37 -5.45
N GLN A 121 1.16 -18.74 -4.42
CA GLN A 121 0.55 -19.44 -3.28
C GLN A 121 -0.78 -20.11 -3.67
N MET A 122 -1.61 -19.45 -4.47
CA MET A 122 -2.84 -20.06 -5.02
C MET A 122 -2.54 -21.35 -5.78
N LYS A 123 -1.49 -21.38 -6.62
CA LYS A 123 -1.06 -22.59 -7.33
C LYS A 123 -0.53 -23.68 -6.40
N GLN A 124 -0.08 -23.36 -5.22
CA GLN A 124 0.36 -24.33 -4.21
C GLN A 124 -0.83 -24.93 -3.48
N GLU A 125 -1.84 -24.13 -3.17
CA GLU A 125 -3.09 -24.60 -2.55
C GLU A 125 -3.87 -25.57 -3.45
N GLU A 126 -3.88 -25.33 -4.77
CA GLU A 126 -4.54 -26.22 -5.74
C GLU A 126 -3.86 -27.62 -5.88
N LYS A 127 -2.62 -27.76 -5.43
CA LYS A 127 -1.84 -29.01 -5.54
C LYS A 127 -1.87 -29.88 -4.29
N ASN A 128 -2.38 -29.35 -3.19
CA ASN A 128 -2.49 -30.04 -1.90
C ASN A 128 -3.93 -30.48 -1.62
#